data_1f328113621216f88905b27e35e1bf17
#
_entry.id   1f328113621216f88905b27e35e1bf17
#
_cell.length_a   1.000
_cell.length_b   1.000
_cell.length_c   1.000
_cell.angle_alpha   90.00
_cell.angle_beta   90.00
_cell.angle_gamma   90.00
#
_symmetry.space_group_name_H-M   'P 1'
#
loop_
_entity.id
_entity.type
_entity.pdbx_description
1 polymer ?
#
loop_
_entity_poly.entity_id
_entity_poly.type
_entity_poly.pdbx_seq_one_letter_code
_entity_poly.pdbx_strand_id
1 'polypeptide(L)'
;MKRFLLSICALFCLHSPVSFAMDTAHINSAFGATRLQGAGKLTWWGLDIYDATLYRAGSLSSPEFALNLRYQRSFTGISIANKTAEEMKKMGIPDAQAVLWGKEMAAFFPNVEPGQSLTAIYTPKQGTVFFYDGKQIAQVKGADFSKAFFGIWFDSKTSAPKLRTELLGQHCPPPLISEGC
;
A
#
# COMPACT_ATOMS: atom_id res chain seq x y z
N MET A 1 26.44 -11.80 -67.31
CA MET A 1 25.57 -10.90 -66.57
C MET A 1 25.14 -11.65 -65.34
N LYS A 2 25.84 -11.45 -64.19
CA LYS A 2 25.56 -12.11 -62.87
C LYS A 2 24.75 -11.14 -62.03
N ARG A 3 23.51 -11.53 -61.68
CA ARG A 3 22.64 -10.79 -60.75
C ARG A 3 22.99 -11.18 -59.35
N PHE A 4 23.52 -10.25 -58.54
CA PHE A 4 23.69 -10.35 -57.08
C PHE A 4 22.35 -9.98 -56.42
N LEU A 5 21.76 -10.94 -55.75
CA LEU A 5 20.62 -10.72 -54.86
C LEU A 5 21.18 -10.40 -53.46
N LEU A 6 21.04 -9.14 -53.01
CA LEU A 6 21.30 -8.75 -51.63
C LEU A 6 20.07 -9.13 -50.79
N SER A 7 20.27 -10.12 -49.92
CA SER A 7 19.28 -10.48 -48.88
C SER A 7 19.46 -9.55 -47.68
N ILE A 8 18.52 -8.63 -47.49
CA ILE A 8 18.48 -7.77 -46.29
C ILE A 8 17.77 -8.55 -45.16
N CYS A 9 18.57 -9.04 -44.22
CA CYS A 9 18.07 -9.67 -43.00
C CYS A 9 17.67 -8.55 -42.04
N ALA A 10 16.38 -8.21 -41.95
CA ALA A 10 15.85 -7.26 -40.99
C ALA A 10 15.82 -7.92 -39.59
N LEU A 11 16.75 -7.49 -38.74
CA LEU A 11 16.77 -7.89 -37.29
C LEU A 11 15.63 -7.20 -36.56
N PHE A 12 14.55 -7.92 -36.34
CA PHE A 12 13.43 -7.46 -35.53
C PHE A 12 13.82 -7.62 -34.04
N CYS A 13 14.30 -6.52 -33.45
CA CYS A 13 14.50 -6.47 -31.99
C CYS A 13 13.12 -6.51 -31.29
N LEU A 14 12.75 -7.68 -30.78
CA LEU A 14 11.61 -7.87 -29.89
C LEU A 14 11.90 -7.17 -28.54
N HIS A 15 11.45 -5.94 -28.40
CA HIS A 15 11.41 -5.26 -27.10
C HIS A 15 10.26 -5.87 -26.31
N SER A 16 10.55 -6.87 -25.48
CA SER A 16 9.60 -7.37 -24.48
C SER A 16 9.35 -6.24 -23.47
N PRO A 17 8.11 -5.81 -23.26
CA PRO A 17 7.81 -4.88 -22.16
C PRO A 17 8.19 -5.57 -20.86
N VAL A 18 9.08 -4.95 -20.06
CA VAL A 18 9.36 -5.38 -18.70
C VAL A 18 8.11 -5.06 -17.90
N SER A 19 7.25 -6.07 -17.71
CA SER A 19 6.12 -5.99 -16.82
C SER A 19 6.68 -5.99 -15.40
N PHE A 20 6.69 -4.84 -14.73
CA PHE A 20 6.95 -4.78 -13.29
C PHE A 20 5.77 -5.40 -12.58
N ALA A 21 5.77 -6.74 -12.47
CA ALA A 21 4.87 -7.42 -11.55
C ALA A 21 5.17 -6.87 -10.15
N MET A 22 4.14 -6.35 -9.47
CA MET A 22 4.28 -5.96 -8.07
C MET A 22 4.72 -7.19 -7.29
N ASP A 23 5.87 -7.12 -6.60
CA ASP A 23 6.35 -8.21 -5.76
C ASP A 23 5.42 -8.35 -4.56
N THR A 24 4.55 -9.36 -4.61
CA THR A 24 3.63 -9.72 -3.52
C THR A 24 4.12 -10.91 -2.70
N ALA A 25 5.36 -11.37 -2.92
CA ALA A 25 5.90 -12.55 -2.25
C ALA A 25 5.84 -12.41 -0.73
N HIS A 26 6.17 -11.24 -0.18
CA HIS A 26 6.10 -10.94 1.25
C HIS A 26 4.65 -10.98 1.79
N ILE A 27 3.66 -10.56 0.98
CA ILE A 27 2.23 -10.62 1.34
C ILE A 27 1.77 -12.08 1.34
N ASN A 28 2.10 -12.85 0.28
CA ASN A 28 1.78 -14.26 0.18
C ASN A 28 2.42 -15.09 1.30
N SER A 29 3.62 -14.70 1.75
CA SER A 29 4.28 -15.35 2.88
C SER A 29 3.58 -15.09 4.21
N ALA A 30 2.89 -13.97 4.36
CA ALA A 30 2.21 -13.60 5.61
C ALA A 30 0.89 -14.36 5.82
N PHE A 31 0.09 -14.56 4.77
CA PHE A 31 -1.23 -15.20 4.89
C PHE A 31 -1.64 -16.09 3.70
N GLY A 32 -0.66 -16.58 2.92
CA GLY A 32 -0.90 -17.50 1.80
C GLY A 32 -1.40 -16.79 0.55
N ALA A 33 -2.21 -17.48 -0.25
CA ALA A 33 -2.71 -16.92 -1.50
C ALA A 33 -3.49 -15.62 -1.29
N THR A 34 -3.05 -14.56 -1.96
CA THR A 34 -3.69 -13.25 -1.90
C THR A 34 -4.69 -13.04 -3.03
N ARG A 35 -5.70 -12.23 -2.76
CA ARG A 35 -6.64 -11.72 -3.74
C ARG A 35 -6.64 -10.19 -3.72
N LEU A 36 -6.53 -9.59 -4.91
CA LEU A 36 -6.74 -8.17 -5.07
C LEU A 36 -8.20 -7.84 -4.76
N GLN A 37 -8.45 -6.90 -3.83
CA GLN A 37 -9.78 -6.35 -3.59
C GLN A 37 -10.01 -5.10 -4.42
N GLY A 38 -9.08 -4.17 -4.43
CA GLY A 38 -9.15 -2.94 -5.20
C GLY A 38 -7.82 -2.20 -5.24
N ALA A 39 -7.75 -1.24 -6.13
CA ALA A 39 -6.60 -0.37 -6.31
C ALA A 39 -7.05 1.02 -6.71
N GLY A 40 -6.30 2.02 -6.31
CA GLY A 40 -6.56 3.40 -6.64
C GLY A 40 -5.31 4.27 -6.45
N LYS A 41 -5.46 5.56 -6.71
CA LYS A 41 -4.35 6.51 -6.65
C LYS A 41 -4.71 7.68 -5.72
N LEU A 42 -3.77 8.03 -4.83
CA LEU A 42 -3.84 9.29 -4.11
C LEU A 42 -3.21 10.38 -4.96
N THR A 43 -4.03 11.38 -5.29
CA THR A 43 -3.56 12.63 -5.88
C THR A 43 -3.81 13.78 -4.91
N TRP A 44 -2.89 14.73 -4.86
CA TRP A 44 -3.03 15.93 -4.06
C TRP A 44 -2.57 17.14 -4.86
N TRP A 45 -3.44 18.14 -5.00
CA TRP A 45 -3.19 19.32 -5.85
C TRP A 45 -2.76 18.96 -7.29
N GLY A 46 -3.37 17.93 -7.88
CA GLY A 46 -3.02 17.45 -9.22
C GLY A 46 -1.71 16.64 -9.29
N LEU A 47 -1.05 16.39 -8.18
CA LEU A 47 0.19 15.63 -8.10
C LEU A 47 -0.09 14.20 -7.64
N ASP A 48 0.39 13.22 -8.37
CA ASP A 48 0.33 11.82 -7.96
C ASP A 48 1.28 11.58 -6.78
N ILE A 49 0.73 11.09 -5.67
CA ILE A 49 1.48 10.84 -4.44
C ILE A 49 1.90 9.37 -4.37
N TYR A 50 0.92 8.47 -4.47
CA TYR A 50 1.15 7.01 -4.54
C TYR A 50 -0.02 6.29 -5.20
N ASP A 51 0.27 5.10 -5.74
CA ASP A 51 -0.73 4.09 -6.05
C ASP A 51 -0.92 3.20 -4.82
N ALA A 52 -2.19 2.97 -4.47
CA ALA A 52 -2.56 2.11 -3.34
C ALA A 52 -3.24 0.85 -3.84
N THR A 53 -2.92 -0.29 -3.23
CA THR A 53 -3.50 -1.59 -3.58
C THR A 53 -3.87 -2.35 -2.31
N LEU A 54 -5.13 -2.79 -2.23
CA LEU A 54 -5.65 -3.59 -1.12
C LEU A 54 -5.72 -5.06 -1.51
N TYR A 55 -5.04 -5.89 -0.73
CA TYR A 55 -5.06 -7.35 -0.85
C TYR A 55 -5.77 -8.00 0.33
N ARG A 56 -6.49 -9.08 0.08
CA ARG A 56 -7.16 -9.90 1.09
C ARG A 56 -6.60 -11.32 1.09
N ALA A 57 -6.56 -11.95 2.26
CA ALA A 57 -6.24 -13.37 2.39
C ALA A 57 -7.45 -14.22 1.99
N GLY A 58 -7.30 -15.11 1.00
CA GLY A 58 -8.29 -16.10 0.62
C GLY A 58 -9.69 -15.54 0.36
N SER A 59 -10.50 -15.32 1.39
CA SER A 59 -11.86 -14.77 1.30
C SER A 59 -11.95 -13.32 1.79
N LEU A 60 -13.00 -12.60 1.39
CA LEU A 60 -13.26 -11.23 1.83
C LEU A 60 -13.66 -11.14 3.32
N SER A 61 -14.09 -12.24 3.91
CA SER A 61 -14.39 -12.35 5.35
C SER A 61 -13.16 -12.63 6.20
N SER A 62 -12.00 -12.94 5.58
CA SER A 62 -10.75 -13.13 6.30
C SER A 62 -10.35 -11.86 7.04
N PRO A 63 -9.89 -11.95 8.30
CA PRO A 63 -9.41 -10.79 9.04
C PRO A 63 -8.07 -10.26 8.49
N GLU A 64 -7.30 -11.10 7.78
CA GLU A 64 -5.99 -10.72 7.24
C GLU A 64 -6.12 -9.92 5.95
N PHE A 65 -5.33 -8.86 5.85
CA PHE A 65 -5.24 -8.04 4.65
C PHE A 65 -3.91 -7.28 4.59
N ALA A 66 -3.59 -6.77 3.41
CA ALA A 66 -2.42 -5.93 3.19
C ALA A 66 -2.78 -4.71 2.37
N LEU A 67 -2.22 -3.56 2.73
CA LEU A 67 -2.25 -2.34 1.97
C LEU A 67 -0.83 -2.04 1.47
N ASN A 68 -0.65 -2.00 0.17
CA ASN A 68 0.60 -1.60 -0.47
C ASN A 68 0.46 -0.17 -1.01
N LEU A 69 1.43 0.68 -0.72
CA LEU A 69 1.54 2.05 -1.20
C LEU A 69 2.82 2.17 -2.02
N ARG A 70 2.68 2.31 -3.35
CA ARG A 70 3.80 2.54 -4.25
C ARG A 70 3.93 4.03 -4.54
N TYR A 71 4.97 4.63 -4.03
CA TYR A 71 5.17 6.07 -4.11
C TYR A 71 5.52 6.54 -5.52
N GLN A 72 4.98 7.69 -5.90
CA GLN A 72 5.26 8.36 -7.17
C GLN A 72 6.19 9.58 -7.01
N ARG A 73 6.54 9.90 -5.75
CA ARG A 73 7.40 11.02 -5.36
C ARG A 73 8.25 10.65 -4.16
N SER A 74 9.37 11.37 -4.00
CA SER A 74 10.26 11.23 -2.84
C SER A 74 9.64 11.86 -1.59
N PHE A 75 9.68 11.14 -0.48
CA PHE A 75 9.29 11.61 0.84
C PHE A 75 10.26 11.11 1.89
N THR A 76 10.49 11.93 2.92
CA THR A 76 11.23 11.44 4.09
C THR A 76 10.32 10.56 4.97
N GLY A 77 10.90 9.54 5.61
CA GLY A 77 10.16 8.70 6.55
C GLY A 77 9.50 9.50 7.66
N ILE A 78 10.17 10.54 8.14
CA ILE A 78 9.61 11.48 9.14
C ILE A 78 8.37 12.20 8.59
N SER A 79 8.38 12.67 7.33
CA SER A 79 7.23 13.35 6.75
C SER A 79 6.05 12.40 6.56
N ILE A 80 6.31 11.14 6.19
CA ILE A 80 5.27 10.10 6.08
C ILE A 80 4.64 9.83 7.46
N ALA A 81 5.46 9.65 8.50
CA ALA A 81 5.01 9.39 9.85
C ALA A 81 4.18 10.57 10.43
N ASN A 82 4.64 11.80 10.22
CA ASN A 82 3.92 13.00 10.65
C ASN A 82 2.57 13.11 9.95
N LYS A 83 2.54 12.89 8.63
CA LYS A 83 1.28 12.92 7.86
C LYS A 83 0.32 11.82 8.32
N THR A 84 0.82 10.62 8.60
CA THR A 84 0.03 9.53 9.16
C THR A 84 -0.61 9.92 10.50
N ALA A 85 0.15 10.53 11.41
CA ALA A 85 -0.35 11.01 12.69
C ALA A 85 -1.42 12.11 12.53
N GLU A 86 -1.23 13.04 11.58
CA GLU A 86 -2.23 14.07 11.26
C GLU A 86 -3.55 13.46 10.77
N GLU A 87 -3.48 12.47 9.90
CA GLU A 87 -4.69 11.80 9.40
C GLU A 87 -5.40 11.01 10.53
N MET A 88 -4.66 10.35 11.42
CA MET A 88 -5.22 9.72 12.61
C MET A 88 -5.99 10.72 13.49
N LYS A 89 -5.43 11.92 13.72
CA LYS A 89 -6.11 12.98 14.49
C LYS A 89 -7.42 13.40 13.83
N LYS A 90 -7.44 13.60 12.52
CA LYS A 90 -8.65 13.95 11.76
C LYS A 90 -9.76 12.92 11.90
N MET A 91 -9.40 11.65 12.11
CA MET A 91 -10.36 10.57 12.36
C MET A 91 -10.81 10.47 13.82
N GLY A 92 -10.31 11.36 14.70
CA GLY A 92 -10.72 11.44 16.09
C GLY A 92 -9.82 10.68 17.07
N ILE A 93 -8.64 10.23 16.63
CA ILE A 93 -7.64 9.69 17.56
C ILE A 93 -7.11 10.85 18.44
N PRO A 94 -7.04 10.66 19.77
CA PRO A 94 -6.53 11.70 20.67
C PRO A 94 -5.14 12.19 20.28
N ASP A 95 -4.91 13.50 20.32
CA ASP A 95 -3.68 14.14 19.88
C ASP A 95 -2.43 13.51 20.48
N ALA A 96 -2.42 13.28 21.78
CA ALA A 96 -1.29 12.68 22.48
C ALA A 96 -0.96 11.28 21.95
N GLN A 97 -2.00 10.48 21.66
CA GLN A 97 -1.84 9.13 21.14
C GLN A 97 -1.35 9.13 19.69
N ALA A 98 -1.90 10.01 18.85
CA ALA A 98 -1.48 10.14 17.46
C ALA A 98 -0.01 10.62 17.36
N VAL A 99 0.39 11.56 18.23
CA VAL A 99 1.78 12.03 18.31
C VAL A 99 2.72 10.91 18.76
N LEU A 100 2.31 10.09 19.75
CA LEU A 100 3.11 8.95 20.20
C LEU A 100 3.35 7.96 19.07
N TRP A 101 2.29 7.54 18.37
CA TRP A 101 2.41 6.64 17.22
C TRP A 101 3.18 7.27 16.05
N GLY A 102 3.03 8.58 15.83
CA GLY A 102 3.83 9.31 14.83
C GLY A 102 5.33 9.24 15.12
N LYS A 103 5.75 9.44 16.37
CA LYS A 103 7.15 9.29 16.79
C LYS A 103 7.66 7.86 16.64
N GLU A 104 6.84 6.88 16.98
CA GLU A 104 7.16 5.47 16.81
C GLU A 104 7.36 5.13 15.33
N MET A 105 6.44 5.54 14.44
CA MET A 105 6.58 5.35 13.00
C MET A 105 7.79 6.08 12.40
N ALA A 106 8.11 7.28 12.87
CA ALA A 106 9.27 8.05 12.41
C ALA A 106 10.60 7.34 12.72
N ALA A 107 10.63 6.45 13.72
CA ALA A 107 11.83 5.70 14.07
C ALA A 107 12.14 4.57 13.07
N PHE A 108 11.15 4.08 12.30
CA PHE A 108 11.38 2.97 11.38
C PHE A 108 10.96 3.24 9.92
N PHE A 109 10.15 4.25 9.62
CA PHE A 109 9.82 4.56 8.23
C PHE A 109 11.06 5.07 7.48
N PRO A 110 11.45 4.44 6.36
CA PRO A 110 12.54 4.91 5.54
C PRO A 110 12.12 6.12 4.70
N ASN A 111 13.09 6.82 4.15
CA ASN A 111 12.84 7.69 3.01
C ASN A 111 12.44 6.83 1.82
N VAL A 112 11.53 7.35 1.01
CA VAL A 112 11.04 6.67 -0.19
C VAL A 112 11.30 7.52 -1.43
N GLU A 113 11.56 6.84 -2.54
CA GLU A 113 11.73 7.41 -3.87
C GLU A 113 10.64 6.91 -4.82
N PRO A 114 10.41 7.58 -5.98
CA PRO A 114 9.46 7.10 -6.97
C PRO A 114 9.69 5.63 -7.34
N GLY A 115 8.60 4.84 -7.32
CA GLY A 115 8.62 3.42 -7.60
C GLY A 115 8.81 2.52 -6.39
N GLN A 116 9.29 3.04 -5.26
CA GLN A 116 9.44 2.28 -4.02
C GLN A 116 8.12 2.14 -3.27
N SER A 117 8.01 1.10 -2.45
CA SER A 117 6.76 0.75 -1.78
C SER A 117 6.90 0.55 -0.27
N LEU A 118 5.90 1.04 0.46
CA LEU A 118 5.62 0.63 1.83
C LEU A 118 4.39 -0.26 1.83
N THR A 119 4.50 -1.45 2.42
CA THR A 119 3.39 -2.37 2.61
C THR A 119 3.11 -2.52 4.09
N ALA A 120 1.85 -2.38 4.49
CA ALA A 120 1.38 -2.70 5.82
C ALA A 120 0.50 -3.95 5.75
N ILE A 121 0.84 -4.99 6.51
CA ILE A 121 0.10 -6.25 6.59
C ILE A 121 -0.52 -6.36 7.97
N TYR A 122 -1.81 -6.62 8.02
CA TYR A 122 -2.52 -6.89 9.26
C TYR A 122 -2.85 -8.37 9.41
N THR A 123 -2.50 -8.91 10.57
CA THR A 123 -3.02 -10.19 11.05
C THR A 123 -3.42 -10.04 12.52
N PRO A 124 -4.49 -10.72 12.99
CA PRO A 124 -4.92 -10.63 14.40
C PRO A 124 -3.83 -11.01 15.40
N LYS A 125 -2.93 -11.92 15.02
CA LYS A 125 -1.84 -12.41 15.88
C LYS A 125 -0.68 -11.43 16.00
N GLN A 126 -0.35 -10.71 14.92
CA GLN A 126 0.86 -9.89 14.84
C GLN A 126 0.58 -8.38 14.98
N GLY A 127 -0.67 -7.95 14.78
CA GLY A 127 -0.99 -6.55 14.59
C GLY A 127 -0.61 -6.08 13.20
N THR A 128 0.05 -4.94 13.08
CA THR A 128 0.52 -4.39 11.80
C THR A 128 2.01 -4.65 11.61
N VAL A 129 2.37 -5.33 10.53
CA VAL A 129 3.76 -5.56 10.11
C VAL A 129 4.05 -4.71 8.89
N PHE A 130 5.13 -3.94 8.95
CA PHE A 130 5.55 -3.02 7.90
C PHE A 130 6.70 -3.59 7.07
N PHE A 131 6.59 -3.39 5.76
CA PHE A 131 7.61 -3.79 4.80
C PHE A 131 7.99 -2.60 3.92
N TYR A 132 9.26 -2.51 3.56
CA TYR A 132 9.80 -1.59 2.57
C TYR A 132 10.42 -2.39 1.44
N ASP A 133 9.90 -2.21 0.22
CA ASP A 133 10.31 -2.98 -0.97
C ASP A 133 10.42 -4.49 -0.68
N GLY A 134 9.38 -5.06 -0.03
CA GLY A 134 9.29 -6.46 0.31
C GLY A 134 10.10 -6.93 1.52
N LYS A 135 10.92 -6.06 2.14
CA LYS A 135 11.69 -6.39 3.36
C LYS A 135 10.96 -5.89 4.60
N GLN A 136 10.79 -6.75 5.60
CA GLN A 136 10.20 -6.33 6.87
C GLN A 136 11.09 -5.31 7.58
N ILE A 137 10.48 -4.21 8.01
CA ILE A 137 11.16 -3.10 8.71
C ILE A 137 10.70 -2.90 10.15
N ALA A 138 9.43 -3.22 10.45
CA ALA A 138 8.88 -3.06 11.79
C ALA A 138 7.63 -3.92 12.01
N GLN A 139 7.22 -4.03 13.27
CA GLN A 139 5.96 -4.62 13.70
C GLN A 139 5.41 -3.80 14.86
N VAL A 140 4.16 -3.35 14.74
CA VAL A 140 3.42 -2.66 15.82
C VAL A 140 2.26 -3.57 16.25
N LYS A 141 2.30 -4.01 17.50
CA LYS A 141 1.26 -4.87 18.08
C LYS A 141 0.05 -4.04 18.52
N GLY A 142 -1.09 -4.70 18.63
CA GLY A 142 -2.32 -4.10 19.13
C GLY A 142 -3.30 -3.74 18.02
N ALA A 143 -4.59 -3.99 18.31
CA ALA A 143 -5.68 -3.72 17.38
C ALA A 143 -5.96 -2.21 17.26
N ASP A 144 -5.77 -1.44 18.32
CA ASP A 144 -6.07 0.00 18.35
C ASP A 144 -5.18 0.77 17.37
N PHE A 145 -3.86 0.52 17.40
CA PHE A 145 -2.96 1.08 16.42
C PHE A 145 -3.35 0.66 15.00
N SER A 146 -3.58 -0.63 14.79
CA SER A 146 -3.95 -1.15 13.49
C SER A 146 -5.24 -0.54 12.96
N LYS A 147 -6.27 -0.42 13.81
CA LYS A 147 -7.55 0.22 13.47
C LYS A 147 -7.34 1.70 13.10
N ALA A 148 -6.57 2.44 13.88
CA ALA A 148 -6.27 3.84 13.63
C ALA A 148 -5.46 4.02 12.32
N PHE A 149 -4.44 3.18 12.11
CA PHE A 149 -3.58 3.25 10.94
C PHE A 149 -4.35 2.95 9.65
N PHE A 150 -5.00 1.80 9.56
CA PHE A 150 -5.74 1.41 8.36
C PHE A 150 -7.03 2.20 8.16
N GLY A 151 -7.59 2.77 9.21
CA GLY A 151 -8.72 3.69 9.16
C GLY A 151 -8.46 4.87 8.21
N ILE A 152 -7.22 5.34 8.11
CA ILE A 152 -6.83 6.42 7.19
C ILE A 152 -7.34 6.19 5.76
N TRP A 153 -7.39 4.93 5.31
CA TRP A 153 -7.87 4.57 3.96
C TRP A 153 -9.28 3.97 3.94
N PHE A 154 -9.72 3.32 5.02
CA PHE A 154 -10.92 2.48 4.98
C PHE A 154 -12.08 2.99 5.81
N ASP A 155 -11.85 3.89 6.78
CA ASP A 155 -12.92 4.52 7.57
C ASP A 155 -13.76 5.46 6.68
N SER A 156 -15.05 5.60 7.03
CA SER A 156 -15.95 6.53 6.33
C SER A 156 -15.55 8.00 6.50
N LYS A 157 -14.79 8.32 7.55
CA LYS A 157 -14.27 9.68 7.85
C LYS A 157 -12.94 9.99 7.17
N THR A 158 -12.42 9.10 6.31
CA THR A 158 -11.14 9.33 5.61
C THR A 158 -11.13 10.67 4.86
N SER A 159 -9.97 11.32 4.82
CA SER A 159 -9.75 12.52 4.00
C SER A 159 -9.63 12.22 2.49
N ALA A 160 -9.60 10.93 2.10
CA ALA A 160 -9.47 10.46 0.72
C ALA A 160 -10.64 9.56 0.29
N PRO A 161 -11.92 10.06 0.29
CA PRO A 161 -13.10 9.23 0.04
C PRO A 161 -13.12 8.59 -1.34
N LYS A 162 -12.57 9.25 -2.36
CA LYS A 162 -12.42 8.65 -3.70
C LYS A 162 -11.51 7.43 -3.67
N LEU A 163 -10.33 7.55 -3.07
CA LEU A 163 -9.40 6.43 -2.95
C LEU A 163 -10.00 5.28 -2.13
N ARG A 164 -10.74 5.60 -1.05
CA ARG A 164 -11.49 4.60 -0.29
C ARG A 164 -12.43 3.81 -1.19
N THR A 165 -13.22 4.48 -2.01
CA THR A 165 -14.15 3.84 -2.96
C THR A 165 -13.41 2.94 -3.95
N GLU A 166 -12.28 3.38 -4.48
CA GLU A 166 -11.46 2.60 -5.41
C GLU A 166 -10.85 1.35 -4.76
N LEU A 167 -10.42 1.45 -3.50
CA LEU A 167 -9.85 0.33 -2.74
C LEU A 167 -10.90 -0.70 -2.31
N LEU A 168 -12.07 -0.25 -1.91
CA LEU A 168 -13.13 -1.13 -1.42
C LEU A 168 -14.00 -1.69 -2.55
N GLY A 169 -14.19 -0.93 -3.64
CA GLY A 169 -15.16 -1.27 -4.68
C GLY A 169 -16.57 -1.32 -4.09
N GLN A 170 -17.30 -2.40 -4.39
CA GLN A 170 -18.62 -2.69 -3.82
C GLN A 170 -18.55 -3.58 -2.55
N HIS A 171 -17.36 -3.79 -2.01
CA HIS A 171 -17.14 -4.66 -0.87
C HIS A 171 -17.00 -3.86 0.42
N CYS A 172 -17.26 -4.54 1.53
CA CYS A 172 -17.03 -4.00 2.87
C CYS A 172 -15.55 -3.74 3.15
N PRO A 173 -15.24 -2.75 4.02
CA PRO A 173 -13.92 -2.62 4.61
C PRO A 173 -13.46 -3.93 5.26
N PRO A 174 -12.13 -4.13 5.46
CA PRO A 174 -11.62 -5.23 6.26
C PRO A 174 -12.30 -5.30 7.64
N PRO A 175 -12.55 -6.51 8.21
CA PRO A 175 -13.27 -6.67 9.48
C PRO A 175 -12.71 -5.86 10.65
N LEU A 176 -11.42 -5.54 10.63
CA LEU A 176 -10.79 -4.67 11.64
C LEU A 176 -11.43 -3.26 11.68
N ILE A 177 -11.90 -2.75 10.55
CA ILE A 177 -12.42 -1.38 10.39
C ILE A 177 -13.95 -1.36 10.37
N SER A 178 -14.59 -2.41 9.86
CA SER A 178 -16.04 -2.44 9.70
C SER A 178 -16.75 -2.63 11.04
N GLU A 179 -17.50 -1.64 11.45
CA GLU A 179 -18.53 -1.76 12.48
C GLU A 179 -19.90 -2.12 11.87
N GLY A 180 -19.90 -2.96 10.86
CA GLY A 180 -21.07 -3.35 10.10
C GLY A 180 -21.10 -2.69 8.70
N CYS A 181 -21.35 -3.48 7.74
CA CYS A 181 -21.58 -3.10 6.36
C CYS A 181 -23.07 -3.20 6.06
#